data_caf35b905e8e29fe8ce2f0ea233d4932
#
_entry.id   caf35b905e8e29fe8ce2f0ea233d4932
#
_cell.length_a   1.000
_cell.length_b   1.000
_cell.length_c   1.000
_cell.angle_alpha   90.00
_cell.angle_beta   90.00
_cell.angle_gamma   90.00
#
_symmetry.space_group_name_H-M   'P 1'
#
loop_
_entity.id
_entity.type
_entity.pdbx_description
1 polymer ?
#
loop_
_entity_poly.entity_id
_entity_poly.type
_entity_poly.pdbx_seq_one_letter_code
_entity_poly.pdbx_strand_id
1 'polypeptide(L)'
;PRLLGVICLFSGTFALLLINSFGWRQGALFLVGLSAGIILYHAAFGFTSAWREVVSSGRGAGLRAQMLMLALTVLVLTPIIAQGELFGLGLRGSVAPLNFSVACGAFMFGLGMQLGGGCASGTLYTAGGGNARMFITLISFIIGSLLGTWQWSRWQDTPGIESVSLTANFGLIGGILVSFMIFAGIWYISILYERSRNGTVISEPRNGFSVL
;
A
#
# COMPACT_ATOMS: atom_id res chain seq x y z
N PRO A 1 9.97 3.60 -29.98
CA PRO A 1 11.25 4.11 -29.46
C PRO A 1 11.24 5.65 -29.29
N ARG A 2 10.64 6.42 -30.18
CA ARG A 2 10.60 7.91 -30.09
C ARG A 2 9.80 8.41 -28.88
N LEU A 3 8.65 7.82 -28.59
CA LEU A 3 7.80 8.19 -27.44
C LEU A 3 8.52 7.94 -26.11
N LEU A 4 9.23 6.83 -26.01
CA LEU A 4 9.98 6.46 -24.80
C LEU A 4 11.12 7.44 -24.54
N GLY A 5 11.83 7.88 -25.58
CA GLY A 5 12.84 8.93 -25.49
C GLY A 5 12.28 10.26 -25.00
N VAL A 6 11.11 10.69 -25.49
CA VAL A 6 10.42 11.91 -25.05
C VAL A 6 10.02 11.81 -23.58
N ILE A 7 9.47 10.67 -23.15
CA ILE A 7 9.08 10.46 -21.74
C ILE A 7 10.31 10.50 -20.83
N CYS A 8 11.41 9.85 -21.21
CA CYS A 8 12.65 9.85 -20.43
C CYS A 8 13.26 11.27 -20.34
N LEU A 9 13.26 12.02 -21.44
CA LEU A 9 13.73 13.40 -21.46
C LEU A 9 12.87 14.28 -20.54
N PHE A 10 11.54 14.18 -20.66
CA PHE A 10 10.62 14.95 -19.83
C PHE A 10 10.78 14.61 -18.34
N SER A 11 10.84 13.33 -18.00
CA SER A 11 11.03 12.88 -16.62
C SER A 11 12.38 13.32 -16.06
N GLY A 12 13.45 13.22 -16.86
CA GLY A 12 14.79 13.65 -16.47
C GLY A 12 14.87 15.17 -16.26
N THR A 13 14.31 15.95 -17.18
CA THR A 13 14.25 17.42 -17.06
C THR A 13 13.44 17.83 -15.83
N PHE A 14 12.31 17.19 -15.58
CA PHE A 14 11.48 17.47 -14.42
C PHE A 14 12.19 17.11 -13.10
N ALA A 15 12.92 15.99 -13.06
CA ALA A 15 13.74 15.62 -11.91
C ALA A 15 14.83 16.67 -11.63
N LEU A 16 15.51 17.15 -12.68
CA LEU A 16 16.53 18.19 -12.55
C LEU A 16 15.94 19.53 -12.06
N LEU A 17 14.77 19.92 -12.55
CA LEU A 17 14.06 21.11 -12.07
C LEU A 17 13.72 20.97 -10.58
N LEU A 18 13.25 19.82 -10.13
CA LEU A 18 12.97 19.56 -8.72
C LEU A 18 14.23 19.65 -7.86
N ILE A 19 15.35 19.10 -8.34
CA ILE A 19 16.63 19.16 -7.62
C ILE A 19 17.09 20.62 -7.47
N ASN A 20 17.00 21.41 -8.54
CA ASN A 20 17.45 22.80 -8.53
C ASN A 20 16.53 23.74 -7.71
N SER A 21 15.21 23.51 -7.75
CA SER A 21 14.23 24.39 -7.08
C SER A 21 13.97 24.02 -5.63
N PHE A 22 14.00 22.72 -5.28
CA PHE A 22 13.56 22.19 -3.98
C PHE A 22 14.60 21.30 -3.28
N GLY A 23 15.76 21.12 -3.91
CA GLY A 23 16.86 20.32 -3.38
C GLY A 23 16.82 18.85 -3.80
N TRP A 24 17.95 18.17 -3.61
CA TRP A 24 18.20 16.79 -4.06
C TRP A 24 17.17 15.77 -3.54
N ARG A 25 16.62 16.01 -2.34
CA ARG A 25 15.62 15.12 -1.69
C ARG A 25 14.35 15.00 -2.53
N GLN A 26 13.86 16.09 -3.10
CA GLN A 26 12.63 16.06 -3.92
C GLN A 26 12.86 15.35 -5.25
N GLY A 27 14.03 15.54 -5.85
CA GLY A 27 14.41 14.79 -7.04
C GLY A 27 14.54 13.29 -6.79
N ALA A 28 15.14 12.90 -5.66
CA ALA A 28 15.23 11.50 -5.26
C ALA A 28 13.83 10.87 -5.02
N LEU A 29 12.93 11.57 -4.32
CA LEU A 29 11.55 11.11 -4.10
C LEU A 29 10.79 10.95 -5.43
N PHE A 30 10.99 11.86 -6.37
CA PHE A 30 10.38 11.75 -7.71
C PHE A 30 10.87 10.49 -8.44
N LEU A 31 12.19 10.22 -8.42
CA LEU A 31 12.75 9.02 -9.07
C LEU A 31 12.27 7.72 -8.40
N VAL A 32 12.17 7.71 -7.08
CA VAL A 32 11.59 6.58 -6.34
C VAL A 32 10.12 6.38 -6.72
N GLY A 33 9.34 7.46 -6.80
CA GLY A 33 7.94 7.40 -7.23
C GLY A 33 7.78 6.89 -8.66
N LEU A 34 8.64 7.34 -9.58
CA LEU A 34 8.65 6.90 -10.97
C LEU A 34 8.96 5.40 -11.09
N SER A 35 10.01 4.94 -10.41
CA SER A 35 10.40 3.53 -10.40
C SER A 35 9.32 2.64 -9.75
N ALA A 36 8.75 3.08 -8.63
CA ALA A 36 7.63 2.39 -7.99
C ALA A 36 6.41 2.28 -8.91
N GLY A 37 6.07 3.36 -9.63
CA GLY A 37 4.97 3.36 -10.61
C GLY A 37 5.19 2.34 -11.74
N ILE A 38 6.40 2.29 -12.30
CA ILE A 38 6.78 1.33 -13.34
C ILE A 38 6.69 -0.12 -12.82
N ILE A 39 7.24 -0.37 -11.64
CA ILE A 39 7.23 -1.71 -11.02
C ILE A 39 5.79 -2.17 -10.74
N LEU A 40 4.96 -1.32 -10.13
CA LEU A 40 3.58 -1.64 -9.80
C LEU A 40 2.73 -1.88 -11.05
N TYR A 41 2.95 -1.10 -12.10
CA TYR A 41 2.26 -1.28 -13.39
C TYR A 41 2.59 -2.63 -14.02
N HIS A 42 3.87 -3.00 -14.09
CA HIS A 42 4.30 -4.27 -14.67
C HIS A 42 3.94 -5.48 -13.80
N ALA A 43 4.02 -5.33 -12.49
CA ALA A 43 3.63 -6.39 -11.55
C ALA A 43 2.11 -6.62 -11.54
N ALA A 44 1.30 -5.68 -12.06
CA ALA A 44 -0.17 -5.67 -11.94
C ALA A 44 -0.63 -5.97 -10.50
N PHE A 45 0.19 -5.56 -9.51
CA PHE A 45 0.02 -5.90 -8.11
C PHE A 45 -0.97 -4.95 -7.46
N GLY A 46 -2.16 -5.46 -7.16
CA GLY A 46 -3.20 -4.70 -6.47
C GLY A 46 -3.59 -5.33 -5.13
N PHE A 47 -3.58 -4.52 -4.07
CA PHE A 47 -4.08 -4.95 -2.76
C PHE A 47 -5.54 -5.43 -2.86
N THR A 48 -6.37 -4.67 -3.55
CA THR A 48 -7.80 -4.93 -3.75
C THR A 48 -8.05 -6.19 -4.57
N SER A 49 -7.25 -6.42 -5.62
CA SER A 49 -7.41 -7.58 -6.50
C SER A 49 -7.14 -8.88 -5.76
N ALA A 50 -6.12 -8.91 -4.90
CA ALA A 50 -5.79 -10.11 -4.11
C ALA A 50 -6.93 -10.51 -3.16
N TRP A 51 -7.52 -9.55 -2.44
CA TRP A 51 -8.69 -9.82 -1.57
C TRP A 51 -9.92 -10.24 -2.37
N ARG A 52 -10.19 -9.58 -3.49
CA ARG A 52 -11.29 -9.96 -4.39
C ARG A 52 -11.12 -11.38 -4.89
N GLU A 53 -9.91 -11.77 -5.26
CA GLU A 53 -9.61 -13.10 -5.77
C GLU A 53 -9.81 -14.19 -4.70
N VAL A 54 -9.45 -13.92 -3.44
CA VAL A 54 -9.73 -14.81 -2.31
C VAL A 54 -11.24 -15.04 -2.16
N VAL A 55 -12.03 -13.97 -2.18
CA VAL A 55 -13.49 -14.06 -1.98
C VAL A 55 -14.18 -14.69 -3.17
N SER A 56 -13.82 -14.31 -4.41
CA SER A 56 -14.53 -14.75 -5.62
C SER A 56 -14.12 -16.15 -6.09
N SER A 57 -12.83 -16.44 -6.16
CA SER A 57 -12.29 -17.68 -6.70
C SER A 57 -11.65 -18.61 -5.66
N GLY A 58 -11.52 -18.15 -4.42
CA GLY A 58 -10.85 -18.91 -3.35
C GLY A 58 -9.32 -18.96 -3.49
N ARG A 59 -8.71 -18.23 -4.43
CA ARG A 59 -7.27 -18.25 -4.66
C ARG A 59 -6.55 -17.32 -3.69
N GLY A 60 -5.62 -17.84 -2.91
CA GLY A 60 -4.89 -17.10 -1.87
C GLY A 60 -3.49 -16.61 -2.28
N ALA A 61 -3.04 -16.90 -3.51
CA ALA A 61 -1.66 -16.59 -3.94
C ALA A 61 -1.31 -15.10 -3.81
N GLY A 62 -2.21 -14.19 -4.24
CA GLY A 62 -2.02 -12.75 -4.13
C GLY A 62 -1.95 -12.28 -2.68
N LEU A 63 -2.81 -12.83 -1.80
CA LEU A 63 -2.79 -12.50 -0.36
C LEU A 63 -1.49 -12.97 0.30
N ARG A 64 -1.00 -14.16 -0.06
CA ARG A 64 0.29 -14.67 0.44
C ARG A 64 1.46 -13.79 -0.01
N ALA A 65 1.46 -13.33 -1.26
CA ALA A 65 2.47 -12.38 -1.75
C ALA A 65 2.45 -11.06 -0.96
N GLN A 66 1.27 -10.56 -0.60
CA GLN A 66 1.12 -9.38 0.26
C GLN A 66 1.70 -9.60 1.66
N MET A 67 1.42 -10.75 2.28
CA MET A 67 1.98 -11.06 3.60
C MET A 67 3.51 -11.13 3.57
N LEU A 68 4.08 -11.72 2.52
CA LEU A 68 5.54 -11.76 2.32
C LEU A 68 6.11 -10.34 2.17
N MET A 69 5.50 -9.50 1.35
CA MET A 69 5.93 -8.11 1.17
C MET A 69 5.88 -7.34 2.49
N LEU A 70 4.80 -7.47 3.26
CA LEU A 70 4.67 -6.81 4.56
C LEU A 70 5.69 -7.33 5.57
N ALA A 71 5.97 -8.65 5.58
CA ALA A 71 6.98 -9.25 6.44
C ALA A 71 8.37 -8.70 6.14
N LEU A 72 8.75 -8.62 4.86
CA LEU A 72 10.03 -8.01 4.44
C LEU A 72 10.10 -6.53 4.81
N THR A 73 9.02 -5.80 4.62
CA THR A 73 8.93 -4.38 4.99
C THR A 73 9.14 -4.17 6.49
N VAL A 74 8.47 -4.96 7.33
CA VAL A 74 8.63 -4.90 8.80
C VAL A 74 10.05 -5.27 9.19
N LEU A 75 10.63 -6.31 8.59
CA LEU A 75 12.00 -6.75 8.89
C LEU A 75 13.05 -5.66 8.62
N VAL A 76 12.86 -4.90 7.53
CA VAL A 76 13.81 -3.85 7.12
C VAL A 76 13.53 -2.53 7.83
N LEU A 77 12.27 -2.07 7.83
CA LEU A 77 11.96 -0.73 8.33
C LEU A 77 11.92 -0.63 9.85
N THR A 78 11.49 -1.69 10.56
CA THR A 78 11.37 -1.60 12.02
C THR A 78 12.71 -1.34 12.71
N PRO A 79 13.81 -2.03 12.40
CA PRO A 79 15.11 -1.72 13.00
C PRO A 79 15.65 -0.34 12.59
N ILE A 80 15.39 0.10 11.36
CA ILE A 80 15.80 1.43 10.89
C ILE A 80 15.06 2.53 11.65
N ILE A 81 13.76 2.40 11.84
CA ILE A 81 12.96 3.36 12.62
C ILE A 81 13.36 3.33 14.10
N ALA A 82 13.70 2.16 14.64
CA ALA A 82 14.12 2.02 16.03
C ALA A 82 15.47 2.69 16.32
N GLN A 83 16.34 2.86 15.33
CA GLN A 83 17.58 3.63 15.45
C GLN A 83 17.30 5.13 15.63
N GLY A 84 16.11 5.59 15.24
CA GLY A 84 15.67 6.99 15.40
C GLY A 84 16.31 7.98 14.43
N GLU A 85 17.37 7.60 13.72
CA GLU A 85 18.10 8.48 12.81
C GLU A 85 18.66 7.70 11.63
N LEU A 86 18.56 8.26 10.43
CA LEU A 86 19.16 7.75 9.22
C LEU A 86 19.69 8.91 8.37
N PHE A 87 20.99 8.89 8.04
CA PHE A 87 21.67 9.94 7.29
C PHE A 87 21.49 11.37 7.86
N GLY A 88 21.48 11.52 9.20
CA GLY A 88 21.26 12.81 9.87
C GLY A 88 19.80 13.28 9.85
N LEU A 89 18.86 12.44 9.44
CA LEU A 89 17.42 12.72 9.45
C LEU A 89 16.75 11.93 10.57
N GLY A 90 16.10 12.63 11.50
CA GLY A 90 15.32 12.01 12.57
C GLY A 90 14.15 11.20 11.99
N LEU A 91 14.13 9.90 12.31
CA LEU A 91 13.06 9.00 11.92
C LEU A 91 12.10 8.80 13.08
N ARG A 92 10.81 8.95 12.82
CA ARG A 92 9.75 8.66 13.80
C ARG A 92 8.71 7.75 13.18
N GLY A 93 8.39 6.67 13.90
CA GLY A 93 7.22 5.86 13.56
C GLY A 93 5.94 6.63 13.86
N SER A 94 5.00 6.63 12.91
CA SER A 94 3.68 7.21 13.15
C SER A 94 2.79 6.17 13.83
N VAL A 95 2.45 6.40 15.08
CA VAL A 95 1.55 5.53 15.85
C VAL A 95 0.25 6.30 16.09
N ALA A 96 -0.83 5.88 15.45
CA ALA A 96 -2.15 6.48 15.60
C ALA A 96 -2.97 5.76 16.68
N PRO A 97 -3.84 6.47 17.43
CA PRO A 97 -4.72 5.86 18.39
C PRO A 97 -5.76 4.97 17.69
N LEU A 98 -6.13 3.85 18.33
CA LEU A 98 -7.17 2.95 17.85
C LEU A 98 -8.52 3.42 18.36
N ASN A 99 -9.11 4.39 17.68
CA ASN A 99 -10.41 4.95 18.02
C ASN A 99 -11.52 4.48 17.07
N PHE A 100 -12.76 4.77 17.41
CA PHE A 100 -13.93 4.40 16.64
C PHE A 100 -13.87 4.97 15.21
N SER A 101 -13.32 6.17 15.04
CA SER A 101 -13.15 6.80 13.73
C SER A 101 -12.24 5.99 12.80
N VAL A 102 -11.17 5.39 13.34
CA VAL A 102 -10.27 4.52 12.56
C VAL A 102 -11.00 3.27 12.09
N ALA A 103 -11.81 2.64 12.95
CA ALA A 103 -12.59 1.46 12.58
C ALA A 103 -13.63 1.78 11.49
N CYS A 104 -14.39 2.84 11.65
CA CYS A 104 -15.36 3.31 10.65
C CYS A 104 -14.66 3.71 9.34
N GLY A 105 -13.57 4.46 9.44
CA GLY A 105 -12.80 4.88 8.27
C GLY A 105 -12.20 3.70 7.50
N ALA A 106 -11.65 2.72 8.20
CA ALA A 106 -11.12 1.49 7.59
C ALA A 106 -12.21 0.68 6.89
N PHE A 107 -13.39 0.56 7.49
CA PHE A 107 -14.53 -0.11 6.89
C PHE A 107 -15.01 0.61 5.62
N MET A 108 -15.20 1.93 5.69
CA MET A 108 -15.59 2.75 4.52
C MET A 108 -14.53 2.69 3.42
N PHE A 109 -13.25 2.74 3.79
CA PHE A 109 -12.15 2.60 2.85
C PHE A 109 -12.15 1.23 2.17
N GLY A 110 -12.39 0.16 2.91
CA GLY A 110 -12.53 -1.19 2.37
C GLY A 110 -13.65 -1.32 1.34
N LEU A 111 -14.84 -0.77 1.64
CA LEU A 111 -15.96 -0.70 0.71
C LEU A 111 -15.60 0.12 -0.54
N GLY A 112 -15.02 1.31 -0.35
CA GLY A 112 -14.59 2.19 -1.42
C GLY A 112 -13.59 1.55 -2.37
N MET A 113 -12.60 0.81 -1.84
CA MET A 113 -11.62 0.05 -2.64
C MET A 113 -12.28 -1.01 -3.52
N GLN A 114 -13.29 -1.73 -3.01
CA GLN A 114 -13.96 -2.77 -3.78
C GLN A 114 -14.87 -2.18 -4.86
N LEU A 115 -15.57 -1.09 -4.57
CA LEU A 115 -16.42 -0.38 -5.54
C LEU A 115 -15.59 0.33 -6.61
N GLY A 116 -14.51 1.00 -6.20
CA GLY A 116 -13.62 1.72 -7.12
C GLY A 116 -12.71 0.82 -7.96
N GLY A 117 -12.60 -0.45 -7.59
CA GLY A 117 -11.79 -1.43 -8.32
C GLY A 117 -10.28 -1.36 -8.05
N GLY A 118 -9.84 -0.50 -7.12
CA GLY A 118 -8.42 -0.36 -6.76
C GLY A 118 -8.18 0.35 -5.43
N CYS A 119 -7.04 0.10 -4.80
CA CYS A 119 -6.52 0.93 -3.72
C CYS A 119 -5.94 2.24 -4.29
N ALA A 120 -5.47 3.15 -3.44
CA ALA A 120 -4.91 4.44 -3.89
C ALA A 120 -3.80 4.27 -4.94
N SER A 121 -2.79 3.44 -4.65
CA SER A 121 -1.70 3.14 -5.59
C SER A 121 -2.20 2.41 -6.83
N GLY A 122 -3.11 1.44 -6.66
CA GLY A 122 -3.73 0.70 -7.75
C GLY A 122 -4.48 1.60 -8.72
N THR A 123 -5.24 2.56 -8.22
CA THR A 123 -5.95 3.56 -9.03
C THR A 123 -4.98 4.47 -9.77
N LEU A 124 -3.90 4.92 -9.10
CA LEU A 124 -2.90 5.80 -9.71
C LEU A 124 -2.19 5.14 -10.90
N TYR A 125 -1.60 3.96 -10.72
CA TYR A 125 -0.86 3.32 -11.81
C TYR A 125 -1.77 2.83 -12.94
N THR A 126 -3.01 2.43 -12.64
CA THR A 126 -3.97 1.98 -13.65
C THR A 126 -4.53 3.17 -14.44
N ALA A 127 -4.78 4.31 -13.78
CA ALA A 127 -5.12 5.56 -14.43
C ALA A 127 -3.98 6.04 -15.34
N GLY A 128 -2.73 5.97 -14.84
CA GLY A 128 -1.52 6.26 -15.62
C GLY A 128 -1.36 5.35 -16.84
N GLY A 129 -1.86 4.13 -16.79
CA GLY A 129 -1.94 3.19 -17.91
C GLY A 129 -3.04 3.52 -18.95
N GLY A 130 -3.80 4.62 -18.76
CA GLY A 130 -4.81 5.09 -19.72
C GLY A 130 -6.24 4.57 -19.46
N ASN A 131 -6.50 3.97 -18.30
CA ASN A 131 -7.85 3.50 -17.97
C ASN A 131 -8.76 4.66 -17.54
N ALA A 132 -9.72 5.04 -18.41
CA ALA A 132 -10.63 6.16 -18.17
C ALA A 132 -11.50 5.99 -16.90
N ARG A 133 -11.93 4.77 -16.56
CA ARG A 133 -12.71 4.51 -15.34
C ARG A 133 -11.91 4.84 -14.08
N MET A 134 -10.62 4.50 -14.08
CA MET A 134 -9.73 4.77 -12.95
C MET A 134 -9.42 6.26 -12.78
N PHE A 135 -9.53 7.05 -13.85
CA PHE A 135 -9.45 8.51 -13.77
C PHE A 135 -10.61 9.10 -12.97
N ILE A 136 -11.83 8.63 -13.21
CA ILE A 136 -13.03 9.07 -12.45
C ILE A 136 -12.88 8.66 -10.97
N THR A 137 -12.43 7.43 -10.72
CA THR A 137 -12.16 6.94 -9.36
C THR A 137 -11.09 7.80 -8.67
N LEU A 138 -10.03 8.19 -9.38
CA LEU A 138 -8.96 9.05 -8.86
C LEU A 138 -9.48 10.44 -8.47
N ILE A 139 -10.29 11.06 -9.31
CA ILE A 139 -10.93 12.36 -9.00
C ILE A 139 -11.82 12.24 -7.76
N SER A 140 -12.65 11.20 -7.68
CA SER A 140 -13.49 10.94 -6.51
C SER A 140 -12.68 10.71 -5.25
N PHE A 141 -11.53 10.02 -5.36
CA PHE A 141 -10.59 9.79 -4.27
C PHE A 141 -9.99 11.11 -3.77
N ILE A 142 -9.58 12.00 -4.68
CA ILE A 142 -9.03 13.32 -4.32
C ILE A 142 -10.08 14.15 -3.57
N ILE A 143 -11.31 14.21 -4.10
CA ILE A 143 -12.40 14.94 -3.45
C ILE A 143 -12.71 14.36 -2.06
N GLY A 144 -12.82 13.04 -1.95
CA GLY A 144 -13.04 12.35 -0.68
C GLY A 144 -11.92 12.60 0.35
N SER A 145 -10.67 12.63 -0.10
CA SER A 145 -9.51 12.94 0.73
C SER A 145 -9.53 14.38 1.26
N LEU A 146 -9.91 15.34 0.41
CA LEU A 146 -10.08 16.74 0.82
C LEU A 146 -11.19 16.90 1.86
N LEU A 147 -12.35 16.26 1.64
CA LEU A 147 -13.47 16.29 2.59
C LEU A 147 -13.09 15.63 3.92
N GLY A 148 -12.38 14.51 3.88
CA GLY A 148 -11.88 13.83 5.07
C GLY A 148 -10.91 14.69 5.88
N THR A 149 -9.99 15.37 5.19
CA THR A 149 -9.04 16.30 5.83
C THR A 149 -9.76 17.51 6.44
N TRP A 150 -10.77 18.04 5.76
CA TRP A 150 -11.55 19.17 6.29
C TRP A 150 -12.33 18.79 7.56
N GLN A 151 -12.79 17.55 7.66
CA GLN A 151 -13.52 17.07 8.83
C GLN A 151 -12.60 16.44 9.90
N TRP A 152 -11.29 16.48 9.72
CA TRP A 152 -10.31 15.80 10.57
C TRP A 152 -10.49 16.08 12.07
N SER A 153 -10.70 17.33 12.44
CA SER A 153 -10.88 17.74 13.85
C SER A 153 -12.08 17.07 14.53
N ARG A 154 -13.15 16.76 13.79
CA ARG A 154 -14.35 16.11 14.36
C ARG A 154 -14.13 14.63 14.67
N TRP A 155 -13.18 14.01 13.95
CA TRP A 155 -12.90 12.59 14.08
C TRP A 155 -11.81 12.27 15.12
N GLN A 156 -11.04 13.29 15.55
CA GLN A 156 -9.98 13.11 16.54
C GLN A 156 -10.51 12.83 17.95
N ASP A 157 -11.63 13.47 18.34
CA ASP A 157 -12.20 13.40 19.68
C ASP A 157 -13.10 12.17 19.90
N THR A 158 -13.06 11.19 18.99
CA THR A 158 -13.88 9.97 19.14
C THR A 158 -13.27 9.04 20.20
N PRO A 159 -14.14 8.38 21.02
CA PRO A 159 -13.65 7.45 22.05
C PRO A 159 -12.83 6.32 21.42
N GLY A 160 -11.76 5.94 22.08
CA GLY A 160 -10.83 4.93 21.60
C GLY A 160 -9.79 4.51 22.62
N ILE A 161 -8.94 3.60 22.22
CA ILE A 161 -7.81 3.11 22.99
C ILE A 161 -6.57 3.94 22.60
N GLU A 162 -5.73 4.24 23.58
CA GLU A 162 -4.45 4.92 23.33
C GLU A 162 -3.63 4.17 22.27
N SER A 163 -2.75 4.90 21.62
CA SER A 163 -1.92 4.36 20.56
C SER A 163 -1.06 3.18 21.06
N VAL A 164 -1.25 2.01 20.47
CA VAL A 164 -0.51 0.78 20.82
C VAL A 164 0.62 0.57 19.84
N SER A 165 1.84 0.70 20.32
CA SER A 165 3.03 0.34 19.54
C SER A 165 3.52 -1.04 19.97
N LEU A 166 3.55 -1.99 19.04
CA LEU A 166 4.08 -3.32 19.31
C LEU A 166 5.54 -3.29 19.74
N THR A 167 6.32 -2.41 19.14
CA THR A 167 7.74 -2.25 19.49
C THR A 167 7.95 -1.58 20.84
N ALA A 168 7.08 -0.68 21.26
CA ALA A 168 7.15 -0.07 22.59
C ALA A 168 6.75 -1.04 23.70
N ASN A 169 5.75 -1.90 23.45
CA ASN A 169 5.25 -2.83 24.46
C ASN A 169 6.06 -4.13 24.57
N PHE A 170 6.54 -4.67 23.46
CA PHE A 170 7.24 -5.96 23.41
C PHE A 170 8.73 -5.83 23.05
N GLY A 171 9.25 -4.61 22.97
CA GLY A 171 10.59 -4.36 22.44
C GLY A 171 10.70 -4.58 20.94
N LEU A 172 11.88 -4.28 20.37
CA LEU A 172 12.14 -4.38 18.94
C LEU A 172 11.92 -5.80 18.41
N ILE A 173 12.55 -6.78 19.05
CA ILE A 173 12.48 -8.19 18.62
C ILE A 173 11.06 -8.74 18.83
N GLY A 174 10.45 -8.45 19.99
CA GLY A 174 9.08 -8.89 20.28
C GLY A 174 8.06 -8.32 19.29
N GLY A 175 8.16 -7.04 18.95
CA GLY A 175 7.28 -6.40 17.96
C GLY A 175 7.40 -7.03 16.57
N ILE A 176 8.62 -7.36 16.13
CA ILE A 176 8.86 -8.06 14.86
C ILE A 176 8.27 -9.47 14.92
N LEU A 177 8.51 -10.24 15.99
CA LEU A 177 8.01 -11.61 16.13
C LEU A 177 6.47 -11.66 16.12
N VAL A 178 5.81 -10.75 16.85
CA VAL A 178 4.34 -10.66 16.86
C VAL A 178 3.81 -10.36 15.46
N SER A 179 4.43 -9.43 14.74
CA SER A 179 4.05 -9.10 13.36
C SER A 179 4.19 -10.32 12.43
N PHE A 180 5.30 -11.04 12.53
CA PHE A 180 5.53 -12.26 11.75
C PHE A 180 4.52 -13.37 12.08
N MET A 181 4.16 -13.54 13.36
CA MET A 181 3.12 -14.51 13.77
C MET A 181 1.76 -14.16 13.14
N ILE A 182 1.40 -12.88 13.12
CA ILE A 182 0.16 -12.42 12.47
C ILE A 182 0.18 -12.71 10.97
N PHE A 183 1.26 -12.36 10.28
CA PHE A 183 1.39 -12.62 8.84
C PHE A 183 1.41 -14.11 8.51
N ALA A 184 2.11 -14.92 9.31
CA ALA A 184 2.11 -16.38 9.17
C ALA A 184 0.73 -16.98 9.44
N GLY A 185 -0.01 -16.46 10.41
CA GLY A 185 -1.39 -16.85 10.69
C GLY A 185 -2.32 -16.57 9.50
N ILE A 186 -2.26 -15.37 8.93
CA ILE A 186 -3.05 -15.01 7.74
C ILE A 186 -2.65 -15.86 6.53
N TRP A 187 -1.35 -16.10 6.34
CA TRP A 187 -0.83 -16.99 5.32
C TRP A 187 -1.39 -18.40 5.46
N TYR A 188 -1.35 -18.96 6.66
CA TYR A 188 -1.85 -20.31 6.95
C TYR A 188 -3.37 -20.41 6.74
N ILE A 189 -4.13 -19.44 7.24
CA ILE A 189 -5.58 -19.35 7.04
C ILE A 189 -5.91 -19.29 5.54
N SER A 190 -5.15 -18.51 4.77
CA SER A 190 -5.31 -18.43 3.32
C SER A 190 -5.12 -19.79 2.63
N ILE A 191 -4.14 -20.59 3.07
CA ILE A 191 -3.92 -21.93 2.55
C ILE A 191 -5.08 -22.88 2.89
N LEU A 192 -5.54 -22.85 4.13
CA LEU A 192 -6.67 -23.68 4.59
C LEU A 192 -7.94 -23.34 3.80
N TYR A 193 -8.23 -22.05 3.64
CA TYR A 193 -9.40 -21.60 2.90
C TYR A 193 -9.33 -22.02 1.42
N GLU A 194 -8.17 -21.88 0.78
CA GLU A 194 -7.96 -22.29 -0.61
C GLU A 194 -8.13 -23.81 -0.80
N ARG A 195 -7.55 -24.61 0.12
CA ARG A 195 -7.72 -26.08 0.11
C ARG A 195 -9.16 -26.51 0.31
N SER A 196 -9.88 -25.85 1.23
CA SER A 196 -11.28 -26.16 1.49
C SER A 196 -12.18 -25.88 0.29
N ARG A 197 -11.84 -24.84 -0.49
CA ARG A 197 -12.68 -24.41 -1.62
C ARG A 197 -12.31 -25.04 -2.96
N ASN A 198 -11.03 -25.24 -3.21
CA ASN A 198 -10.49 -25.66 -4.52
C ASN A 198 -9.85 -27.08 -4.48
N GLY A 199 -9.76 -27.72 -3.31
CA GLY A 199 -9.13 -29.03 -3.12
C GLY A 199 -7.59 -29.03 -3.19
N THR A 200 -6.99 -28.07 -3.89
CA THR A 200 -5.53 -27.93 -4.06
C THR A 200 -5.11 -26.49 -3.88
N VAL A 201 -3.84 -26.27 -3.50
CA VAL A 201 -3.26 -24.92 -3.43
C VAL A 201 -2.72 -24.55 -4.81
N ILE A 202 -3.25 -23.48 -5.39
CA ILE A 202 -2.84 -22.97 -6.70
C ILE A 202 -1.74 -21.93 -6.46
N SER A 203 -0.50 -22.27 -6.79
CA SER A 203 0.68 -21.43 -6.55
C SER A 203 0.89 -20.33 -7.59
N GLU A 204 0.27 -20.44 -8.76
CA GLU A 204 0.45 -19.46 -9.83
C GLU A 204 -0.51 -18.28 -9.70
N PRO A 205 0.00 -17.03 -9.62
CA PRO A 205 -0.82 -15.86 -9.79
C PRO A 205 -1.39 -15.86 -11.22
N ARG A 206 -2.68 -15.60 -11.37
CA ARG A 206 -3.30 -15.41 -12.68
C ARG A 206 -2.58 -14.26 -13.38
N ASN A 207 -2.00 -14.52 -14.55
CA ASN A 207 -1.34 -13.49 -15.34
C ASN A 207 -2.30 -12.32 -15.51
N GLY A 208 -1.99 -11.18 -14.88
CA GLY A 208 -2.88 -10.02 -14.75
C GLY A 208 -3.20 -9.31 -16.08
N PHE A 209 -2.71 -9.80 -17.20
CA PHE A 209 -2.90 -9.22 -18.52
C PHE A 209 -4.19 -9.66 -19.24
N SER A 210 -4.98 -10.57 -18.69
CA SER A 210 -6.18 -11.09 -19.36
C SER A 210 -7.51 -10.43 -18.95
N VAL A 211 -7.50 -9.30 -18.23
CA VAL A 211 -8.69 -8.61 -17.71
C VAL A 211 -8.66 -7.09 -17.99
N LEU A 212 -7.99 -6.70 -19.07
CA LEU A 212 -8.11 -5.34 -19.63
C LEU A 212 -8.94 -5.36 -20.91
#